data_1a5befd3e3f0c760b88798ff1862abd3
#
_entry.id   1a5befd3e3f0c760b88798ff1862abd3
#
_cell.length_a   1.000
_cell.length_b   1.000
_cell.length_c   1.000
_cell.angle_alpha   90.00
_cell.angle_beta   90.00
_cell.angle_gamma   90.00
#
_symmetry.space_group_name_H-M   'P 1'
#
loop_
_entity.id
_entity.type
_entity.pdbx_description
1 polymer ?
#
loop_
_entity_poly.entity_id
_entity_poly.type
_entity_poly.pdbx_seq_one_letter_code
_entity_poly.pdbx_strand_id
1 'polypeptide(L)'
;RVLDFMLHIPAYIRARGVTECVADATPGETLTIPLQVKSHRRGRTFRGRRIPTQIICNDRTGGTVTLQFFNTHFLDYWLEKLPIGAWRMVSGKLEKSARPTINHPDFIEPMENAARIPSIQAIYPSGEGLTQKTFAAVRDQIFTALPDEFFDAVAHVHYPESNDDLMPNAKYIVKLAYWELLAHQTAIAISRRNRRDPHNRRVVRPIKHNLMDKFRAVLPFALTGAQQRTIDEIFADMAAPVPMMRLVQGDVGSGKTIVAMAAAVRMAEMGGQTAMLAPTDALALQHYNKLKPMCDKIGIVCDILTGRDKGAVRREKLISLRSGRTRLVIGTHALFSDDVEYRDLGLVIVDEQHRFGVTQREALRAKGTNPDLVALSATPIPRTLSMTIYGDMDVSVINEKPAGRLAIKTTKLPISRIGELVARISAQIATGAKVFWVCPLVEDSEDAPAAAATARYEDLKRFFPTAGLVHGQMDKKQRDATMAKFADDNSDMSLLVATTVIEVGIDVPRATIMVIENAERFGLAALHQLRGRVGRGNTQSYCVLLFGKTTEHGMQRLDVLCTTDDGFAIAEQDLMMRGTGELVGTRQSGWINYHFADWREHRDLFRMAANAARDQATTDTWARDLMFIFDRGAQISA
;
A
#
# COMPACT_ATOMS: atom_id res chain seq x y z
N ARG A 1 -18.30 -10.94 -16.58
CA ARG A 1 -17.98 -12.34 -16.95
C ARG A 1 -18.44 -13.26 -15.82
N VAL A 2 -18.67 -14.58 -16.10
CA VAL A 2 -19.10 -15.56 -15.08
C VAL A 2 -18.12 -15.63 -13.92
N LEU A 3 -16.82 -15.67 -14.19
CA LEU A 3 -15.76 -15.70 -13.18
C LEU A 3 -15.76 -14.43 -12.30
N ASP A 4 -16.00 -13.26 -12.85
CA ASP A 4 -16.07 -12.01 -12.09
C ASP A 4 -17.22 -12.08 -11.06
N PHE A 5 -18.34 -12.73 -11.43
CA PHE A 5 -19.45 -12.97 -10.52
C PHE A 5 -19.09 -13.99 -9.43
N MET A 6 -18.46 -15.11 -9.81
CA MET A 6 -18.05 -16.17 -8.87
C MET A 6 -17.12 -15.66 -7.77
N LEU A 7 -16.27 -14.68 -8.10
CA LEU A 7 -15.35 -14.05 -7.16
C LEU A 7 -15.98 -12.87 -6.40
N HIS A 8 -17.19 -12.44 -6.79
CA HIS A 8 -17.94 -11.36 -6.14
C HIS A 8 -18.85 -11.93 -5.04
N ILE A 9 -18.27 -12.15 -3.85
CA ILE A 9 -18.97 -12.80 -2.73
C ILE A 9 -19.95 -11.88 -2.01
N PRO A 10 -20.96 -12.44 -1.30
CA PRO A 10 -21.83 -11.67 -0.42
C PRO A 10 -21.06 -10.97 0.69
N ALA A 11 -21.48 -9.77 1.05
CA ALA A 11 -20.91 -9.01 2.16
C ALA A 11 -21.47 -9.44 3.52
N TYR A 12 -22.75 -9.83 3.55
CA TYR A 12 -23.44 -10.31 4.75
C TYR A 12 -24.73 -11.03 4.36
N ILE A 13 -25.37 -11.68 5.33
CA ILE A 13 -26.72 -12.23 5.16
C ILE A 13 -27.78 -11.32 5.77
N ARG A 14 -28.97 -11.40 5.21
CA ARG A 14 -30.19 -10.85 5.80
C ARG A 14 -31.11 -12.01 6.19
N ALA A 15 -31.19 -12.29 7.49
CA ALA A 15 -32.16 -13.23 8.03
C ALA A 15 -33.55 -12.54 8.12
N ARG A 16 -34.62 -13.30 7.87
CA ARG A 16 -36.00 -12.84 7.91
C ARG A 16 -36.77 -13.66 8.93
N GLY A 17 -37.03 -13.06 10.07
CA GLY A 17 -37.89 -13.68 11.08
C GLY A 17 -39.30 -13.85 10.54
N VAL A 18 -39.91 -15.02 10.71
CA VAL A 18 -41.32 -15.23 10.38
C VAL A 18 -42.14 -15.02 11.63
N THR A 19 -43.14 -14.15 11.56
CA THR A 19 -44.09 -13.89 12.66
C THR A 19 -45.52 -13.79 12.14
N GLU A 20 -46.47 -14.17 12.97
CA GLU A 20 -47.90 -14.05 12.68
C GLU A 20 -48.51 -12.75 13.20
N CYS A 21 -47.79 -12.09 14.16
CA CYS A 21 -48.24 -10.91 14.86
C CYS A 21 -47.15 -9.85 14.87
N VAL A 22 -47.51 -8.60 14.56
CA VAL A 22 -46.57 -7.48 14.57
C VAL A 22 -46.14 -7.10 15.99
N ALA A 23 -46.91 -7.43 17.01
CA ALA A 23 -46.58 -7.17 18.39
C ALA A 23 -45.37 -7.98 18.88
N ASP A 24 -45.11 -9.14 18.28
CA ASP A 24 -43.98 -10.02 18.60
C ASP A 24 -42.70 -9.62 17.84
N ALA A 25 -42.79 -8.62 16.95
CA ALA A 25 -41.71 -8.22 16.08
C ALA A 25 -40.84 -7.13 16.74
N THR A 26 -39.50 -7.27 16.60
CA THR A 26 -38.53 -6.27 17.09
C THR A 26 -38.36 -5.14 16.06
N PRO A 27 -38.61 -3.88 16.43
CA PRO A 27 -38.35 -2.74 15.54
C PRO A 27 -36.88 -2.64 15.13
N GLY A 28 -36.64 -2.54 13.82
CA GLY A 28 -35.30 -2.51 13.21
C GLY A 28 -34.89 -3.82 12.55
N GLU A 29 -35.57 -4.92 12.83
CA GLU A 29 -35.33 -6.22 12.21
C GLU A 29 -36.11 -6.38 10.89
N THR A 30 -35.64 -7.28 10.04
CA THR A 30 -36.35 -7.68 8.81
C THR A 30 -37.22 -8.90 9.15
N LEU A 31 -38.50 -8.78 8.89
CA LEU A 31 -39.48 -9.82 9.18
C LEU A 31 -40.31 -10.20 7.96
N THR A 32 -40.95 -11.36 8.02
CA THR A 32 -41.93 -11.86 7.09
C THR A 32 -43.22 -12.11 7.85
N ILE A 33 -44.32 -11.44 7.44
CA ILE A 33 -45.56 -11.44 8.18
C ILE A 33 -46.77 -11.55 7.20
N PRO A 34 -47.78 -12.36 7.51
CA PRO A 34 -49.05 -12.38 6.77
C PRO A 34 -49.88 -11.15 7.11
N LEU A 35 -50.22 -10.35 6.10
CA LEU A 35 -51.00 -9.12 6.24
C LEU A 35 -52.21 -9.11 5.36
N GLN A 36 -53.38 -8.71 5.90
CA GLN A 36 -54.58 -8.43 5.15
C GLN A 36 -54.68 -6.94 4.81
N VAL A 37 -54.80 -6.62 3.52
CA VAL A 37 -54.93 -5.24 3.06
C VAL A 37 -56.30 -4.67 3.45
N LYS A 38 -56.33 -3.57 4.20
CA LYS A 38 -57.54 -2.90 4.66
C LYS A 38 -57.89 -1.67 3.83
N SER A 39 -56.92 -0.83 3.53
CA SER A 39 -57.20 0.40 2.77
C SER A 39 -55.93 0.95 2.11
N HIS A 40 -56.16 1.70 1.03
CA HIS A 40 -55.13 2.44 0.33
C HIS A 40 -55.26 3.94 0.63
N ARG A 41 -54.15 4.61 0.94
CA ARG A 41 -54.07 6.07 1.03
C ARG A 41 -53.05 6.54 0.02
N ARG A 42 -53.51 7.10 -1.11
CA ARG A 42 -52.63 7.59 -2.16
C ARG A 42 -51.80 8.75 -1.66
N GLY A 43 -50.51 8.72 -1.97
CA GLY A 43 -49.57 9.79 -1.68
C GLY A 43 -49.94 11.08 -2.41
N ARG A 44 -49.60 12.22 -1.81
CA ARG A 44 -49.84 13.56 -2.38
C ARG A 44 -48.69 14.49 -2.04
N THR A 45 -48.51 15.53 -2.83
CA THR A 45 -47.59 16.62 -2.48
C THR A 45 -48.39 17.69 -1.70
N PHE A 46 -47.93 18.01 -0.49
CA PHE A 46 -48.53 19.07 0.34
C PHE A 46 -47.42 20.00 0.84
N ARG A 47 -47.56 21.29 0.55
CA ARG A 47 -46.58 22.33 0.91
C ARG A 47 -45.10 21.97 0.57
N GLY A 48 -44.88 21.44 -0.64
CA GLY A 48 -43.54 21.05 -1.11
C GLY A 48 -42.99 19.73 -0.53
N ARG A 49 -43.69 19.10 0.44
CA ARG A 49 -43.30 17.78 0.99
C ARG A 49 -44.12 16.67 0.31
N ARG A 50 -43.42 15.63 -0.15
CA ARG A 50 -44.05 14.41 -0.68
C ARG A 50 -44.50 13.55 0.50
N ILE A 51 -45.82 13.29 0.57
CA ILE A 51 -46.43 12.30 1.47
C ILE A 51 -46.44 10.96 0.71
N PRO A 52 -45.81 9.88 1.26
CA PRO A 52 -45.76 8.59 0.58
C PRO A 52 -47.15 7.97 0.47
N THR A 53 -47.33 7.08 -0.51
CA THR A 53 -48.50 6.21 -0.55
C THR A 53 -48.42 5.23 0.60
N GLN A 54 -49.51 5.08 1.32
CA GLN A 54 -49.64 4.21 2.47
C GLN A 54 -50.69 3.15 2.20
N ILE A 55 -50.33 1.90 2.43
CA ILE A 55 -51.29 0.78 2.40
C ILE A 55 -51.38 0.26 3.82
N ILE A 56 -52.59 0.38 4.38
CA ILE A 56 -52.87 -0.03 5.76
C ILE A 56 -53.28 -1.48 5.73
N CYS A 57 -52.59 -2.31 6.49
CA CYS A 57 -52.83 -3.73 6.60
C CYS A 57 -53.04 -4.13 8.06
N ASN A 58 -53.71 -5.25 8.27
CA ASN A 58 -53.82 -5.89 9.57
C ASN A 58 -53.17 -7.27 9.53
N ASP A 59 -52.51 -7.64 10.62
CA ASP A 59 -52.05 -9.01 10.86
C ASP A 59 -53.20 -9.92 11.30
N ARG A 60 -52.92 -11.20 11.59
CA ARG A 60 -53.93 -12.17 12.02
C ARG A 60 -54.54 -11.89 13.39
N THR A 61 -53.89 -11.09 14.23
CA THR A 61 -54.37 -10.70 15.56
C THR A 61 -55.12 -9.38 15.55
N GLY A 62 -55.20 -8.69 14.42
CA GLY A 62 -55.79 -7.37 14.27
C GLY A 62 -54.83 -6.21 14.46
N GLY A 63 -53.52 -6.49 14.70
CA GLY A 63 -52.46 -5.48 14.75
C GLY A 63 -52.32 -4.76 13.40
N THR A 64 -52.13 -3.43 13.45
CA THR A 64 -52.06 -2.62 12.23
C THR A 64 -50.63 -2.38 11.80
N VAL A 65 -50.32 -2.65 10.54
CA VAL A 65 -49.01 -2.38 9.89
C VAL A 65 -49.23 -1.46 8.69
N THR A 66 -48.40 -0.45 8.53
CA THR A 66 -48.44 0.47 7.40
C THR A 66 -47.29 0.17 6.43
N LEU A 67 -47.63 -0.17 5.18
CA LEU A 67 -46.64 -0.27 4.12
C LEU A 67 -46.50 1.09 3.43
N GLN A 68 -45.29 1.63 3.28
CA GLN A 68 -45.05 2.95 2.70
C GLN A 68 -44.24 2.84 1.40
N PHE A 69 -44.70 3.59 0.37
CA PHE A 69 -44.06 3.64 -0.94
C PHE A 69 -43.80 5.12 -1.31
N PHE A 70 -42.54 5.49 -1.42
CA PHE A 70 -42.13 6.88 -1.74
C PHE A 70 -42.08 7.14 -3.24
N ASN A 71 -41.94 6.09 -4.06
CA ASN A 71 -41.86 6.22 -5.51
C ASN A 71 -43.27 6.03 -6.14
N THR A 72 -43.72 7.07 -6.85
CA THR A 72 -45.07 7.07 -7.47
C THR A 72 -45.10 6.46 -8.87
N HIS A 73 -43.96 6.22 -9.53
CA HIS A 73 -43.91 5.67 -10.89
C HIS A 73 -44.44 4.23 -10.99
N PHE A 74 -44.43 3.47 -9.91
CA PHE A 74 -44.93 2.09 -9.87
C PHE A 74 -46.16 1.94 -8.97
N LEU A 75 -46.88 3.03 -8.72
CA LEU A 75 -47.99 3.01 -7.78
C LEU A 75 -49.08 2.01 -8.18
N ASP A 76 -49.52 2.04 -9.44
CA ASP A 76 -50.58 1.17 -9.91
C ASP A 76 -50.20 -0.32 -9.83
N TYR A 77 -48.92 -0.64 -10.09
CA TYR A 77 -48.38 -1.98 -9.89
C TYR A 77 -48.47 -2.44 -8.43
N TRP A 78 -48.17 -1.56 -7.46
CA TRP A 78 -48.29 -1.93 -6.05
C TRP A 78 -49.74 -2.06 -5.59
N LEU A 79 -50.62 -1.20 -6.07
CA LEU A 79 -52.05 -1.29 -5.76
C LEU A 79 -52.68 -2.55 -6.34
N GLU A 80 -52.28 -2.98 -7.53
CA GLU A 80 -52.69 -4.23 -8.15
C GLU A 80 -52.18 -5.46 -7.37
N LYS A 81 -50.95 -5.42 -6.91
CA LYS A 81 -50.39 -6.50 -6.08
C LYS A 81 -51.00 -6.59 -4.68
N LEU A 82 -51.55 -5.51 -4.16
CA LEU A 82 -52.11 -5.39 -2.80
C LEU A 82 -53.60 -4.99 -2.85
N PRO A 83 -54.49 -5.79 -3.46
CA PRO A 83 -55.92 -5.46 -3.51
C PRO A 83 -56.54 -5.51 -2.12
N ILE A 84 -57.52 -4.62 -1.87
CA ILE A 84 -58.21 -4.53 -0.59
C ILE A 84 -58.91 -5.86 -0.27
N GLY A 85 -58.76 -6.31 0.96
CA GLY A 85 -59.30 -7.59 1.44
C GLY A 85 -58.37 -8.78 1.25
N ALA A 86 -57.39 -8.70 0.35
CA ALA A 86 -56.48 -9.83 0.08
C ALA A 86 -55.46 -10.02 1.20
N TRP A 87 -55.13 -11.27 1.46
CA TRP A 87 -54.00 -11.67 2.30
C TRP A 87 -52.73 -11.76 1.45
N ARG A 88 -51.64 -11.19 1.98
CA ARG A 88 -50.33 -11.25 1.37
C ARG A 88 -49.25 -11.61 2.41
N MET A 89 -48.30 -12.41 1.99
CA MET A 89 -47.07 -12.56 2.74
C MET A 89 -46.14 -11.39 2.39
N VAL A 90 -45.80 -10.55 3.38
CA VAL A 90 -45.02 -9.34 3.20
C VAL A 90 -43.72 -9.50 3.97
N SER A 91 -42.60 -9.20 3.32
CA SER A 91 -41.29 -9.17 4.02
C SER A 91 -40.59 -7.84 3.80
N GLY A 92 -40.04 -7.31 4.90
CA GLY A 92 -39.32 -6.04 4.92
C GLY A 92 -38.85 -5.64 6.31
N LYS A 93 -38.09 -4.57 6.38
CA LYS A 93 -37.57 -4.03 7.64
C LYS A 93 -38.67 -3.28 8.37
N LEU A 94 -38.90 -3.66 9.64
CA LEU A 94 -39.82 -2.95 10.51
C LEU A 94 -39.13 -1.69 11.06
N GLU A 95 -39.67 -0.52 10.74
CA GLU A 95 -39.09 0.75 11.16
C GLU A 95 -39.25 1.01 12.67
N LYS A 96 -38.25 1.67 13.26
CA LYS A 96 -38.31 2.15 14.65
C LYS A 96 -39.19 3.41 14.74
N SER A 97 -40.50 3.26 14.57
CA SER A 97 -41.48 4.35 14.57
C SER A 97 -42.59 4.07 15.54
N ALA A 98 -43.33 5.13 15.93
CA ALA A 98 -44.48 5.02 16.87
C ALA A 98 -45.62 4.13 16.34
N ARG A 99 -45.68 3.91 15.02
CA ARG A 99 -46.63 3.00 14.37
C ARG A 99 -45.81 1.98 13.57
N PRO A 100 -46.14 0.67 13.66
CA PRO A 100 -45.49 -0.36 12.87
C PRO A 100 -45.53 -0.03 11.37
N THR A 101 -44.38 0.20 10.78
CA THR A 101 -44.26 0.67 9.40
C THR A 101 -43.16 -0.11 8.70
N ILE A 102 -43.44 -0.54 7.46
CA ILE A 102 -42.45 -1.16 6.57
C ILE A 102 -42.32 -0.28 5.32
N ASN A 103 -41.14 0.29 5.13
CA ASN A 103 -40.83 1.11 3.97
C ASN A 103 -40.33 0.24 2.82
N HIS A 104 -40.96 0.36 1.64
CA HIS A 104 -40.61 -0.41 0.45
C HIS A 104 -40.32 -1.89 0.77
N PRO A 105 -41.38 -2.70 1.09
CA PRO A 105 -41.19 -4.11 1.36
C PRO A 105 -40.33 -4.80 0.31
N ASP A 106 -39.39 -5.65 0.73
CA ASP A 106 -38.52 -6.40 -0.18
C ASP A 106 -39.30 -7.42 -1.01
N PHE A 107 -40.32 -8.06 -0.38
CA PHE A 107 -41.18 -9.07 -1.01
C PHE A 107 -42.62 -8.83 -0.63
N ILE A 108 -43.48 -9.04 -1.61
CA ILE A 108 -44.96 -9.06 -1.48
C ILE A 108 -45.44 -10.21 -2.33
N GLU A 109 -45.88 -11.29 -1.71
CA GLU A 109 -46.31 -12.50 -2.40
C GLU A 109 -47.73 -12.92 -1.96
N PRO A 110 -48.52 -13.57 -2.83
CA PRO A 110 -49.74 -14.30 -2.43
C PRO A 110 -49.39 -15.36 -1.36
N MET A 111 -50.35 -15.70 -0.49
CA MET A 111 -50.13 -16.67 0.59
C MET A 111 -49.64 -18.04 0.09
N GLU A 112 -50.16 -18.49 -1.07
CA GLU A 112 -49.75 -19.72 -1.73
C GLU A 112 -48.30 -19.72 -2.22
N ASN A 113 -47.72 -18.54 -2.39
CA ASN A 113 -46.33 -18.34 -2.85
C ASN A 113 -45.39 -17.91 -1.71
N ALA A 114 -45.79 -18.04 -0.47
CA ALA A 114 -44.98 -17.64 0.70
C ALA A 114 -43.59 -18.28 0.71
N ALA A 115 -43.46 -19.52 0.22
CA ALA A 115 -42.16 -20.23 0.09
C ALA A 115 -41.15 -19.56 -0.87
N ARG A 116 -41.60 -18.60 -1.71
CA ARG A 116 -40.67 -17.82 -2.55
C ARG A 116 -39.92 -16.73 -1.80
N ILE A 117 -40.30 -16.42 -0.57
CA ILE A 117 -39.62 -15.47 0.26
C ILE A 117 -38.49 -16.23 1.00
N PRO A 118 -37.22 -15.96 0.71
CA PRO A 118 -36.13 -16.69 1.35
C PRO A 118 -36.04 -16.31 2.83
N SER A 119 -35.88 -17.30 3.71
CA SER A 119 -35.62 -17.07 5.13
C SER A 119 -34.26 -16.41 5.37
N ILE A 120 -33.29 -16.73 4.53
CA ILE A 120 -31.94 -16.18 4.53
C ILE A 120 -31.65 -15.66 3.12
N GLN A 121 -31.15 -14.45 3.01
CA GLN A 121 -30.77 -13.82 1.75
C GLN A 121 -29.33 -13.32 1.81
N ALA A 122 -28.48 -13.82 0.92
CA ALA A 122 -27.15 -13.29 0.68
C ALA A 122 -27.25 -11.88 0.08
N ILE A 123 -26.53 -10.91 0.67
CA ILE A 123 -26.53 -9.50 0.24
C ILE A 123 -25.15 -9.18 -0.34
N TYR A 124 -25.16 -8.87 -1.63
CA TYR A 124 -23.94 -8.53 -2.38
C TYR A 124 -23.65 -7.02 -2.31
N PRO A 125 -22.36 -6.62 -2.33
CA PRO A 125 -22.00 -5.24 -2.62
C PRO A 125 -22.54 -4.87 -3.99
N SER A 126 -23.35 -3.81 -4.09
CA SER A 126 -24.01 -3.42 -5.35
C SER A 126 -23.54 -2.04 -5.81
N GLY A 127 -23.30 -1.88 -7.12
CA GLY A 127 -23.08 -0.60 -7.80
C GLY A 127 -24.34 -0.14 -8.56
N GLU A 128 -24.25 0.99 -9.26
CA GLU A 128 -25.35 1.49 -10.11
C GLU A 128 -25.80 0.43 -11.14
N GLY A 129 -27.11 0.17 -11.18
CA GLY A 129 -27.73 -0.72 -12.16
C GLY A 129 -27.84 -2.20 -11.79
N LEU A 130 -27.19 -2.66 -10.72
CA LEU A 130 -27.26 -4.06 -10.27
C LEU A 130 -28.09 -4.19 -8.99
N THR A 131 -29.16 -5.00 -9.07
CA THR A 131 -30.05 -5.24 -7.92
C THR A 131 -29.77 -6.59 -7.27
N GLN A 132 -30.13 -6.75 -5.98
CA GLN A 132 -30.00 -8.02 -5.26
C GLN A 132 -30.79 -9.17 -5.94
N LYS A 133 -31.90 -8.85 -6.62
CA LYS A 133 -32.66 -9.81 -7.41
C LYS A 133 -31.88 -10.30 -8.63
N THR A 134 -31.16 -9.40 -9.30
CA THR A 134 -30.29 -9.76 -10.42
C THR A 134 -29.17 -10.69 -9.96
N PHE A 135 -28.54 -10.37 -8.83
CA PHE A 135 -27.50 -11.23 -8.26
C PHE A 135 -28.05 -12.63 -7.92
N ALA A 136 -29.22 -12.73 -7.28
CA ALA A 136 -29.83 -14.02 -6.96
C ALA A 136 -30.15 -14.85 -8.22
N ALA A 137 -30.70 -14.23 -9.25
CA ALA A 137 -31.04 -14.93 -10.51
C ALA A 137 -29.76 -15.45 -11.22
N VAL A 138 -28.72 -14.65 -11.27
CA VAL A 138 -27.41 -15.03 -11.87
C VAL A 138 -26.77 -16.16 -11.07
N ARG A 139 -26.75 -16.06 -9.73
CA ARG A 139 -26.25 -17.09 -8.83
C ARG A 139 -26.93 -18.45 -9.10
N ASP A 140 -28.29 -18.46 -9.11
CA ASP A 140 -29.06 -19.69 -9.27
C ASP A 140 -28.84 -20.33 -10.64
N GLN A 141 -28.57 -19.55 -11.68
CA GLN A 141 -28.20 -20.06 -13.00
C GLN A 141 -26.78 -20.65 -13.07
N ILE A 142 -25.82 -20.05 -12.39
CA ILE A 142 -24.41 -20.47 -12.46
C ILE A 142 -24.19 -21.75 -11.66
N PHE A 143 -24.72 -21.83 -10.44
CA PHE A 143 -24.38 -22.91 -9.50
C PHE A 143 -25.26 -24.18 -9.61
N THR A 144 -26.21 -24.23 -10.56
CA THR A 144 -27.01 -25.44 -10.79
C THR A 144 -26.28 -26.58 -11.51
N ALA A 145 -25.02 -26.39 -11.98
CA ALA A 145 -24.40 -27.31 -12.95
C ALA A 145 -22.90 -27.58 -12.76
N LEU A 146 -22.27 -27.31 -11.61
CA LEU A 146 -20.81 -27.39 -11.48
C LEU A 146 -20.33 -28.47 -10.49
N PRO A 147 -19.55 -29.47 -10.94
CA PRO A 147 -19.19 -30.66 -10.16
C PRO A 147 -17.73 -30.70 -9.64
N ASP A 148 -17.06 -29.58 -9.37
CA ASP A 148 -15.67 -29.58 -8.92
C ASP A 148 -15.55 -28.99 -7.50
N GLU A 149 -14.54 -29.45 -6.74
CA GLU A 149 -14.29 -29.07 -5.37
C GLU A 149 -14.09 -27.55 -5.17
N PHE A 150 -13.56 -26.84 -6.18
CA PHE A 150 -13.48 -25.40 -6.20
C PHE A 150 -14.85 -24.75 -6.28
N PHE A 151 -15.67 -25.23 -7.21
CA PHE A 151 -17.03 -24.70 -7.41
C PHE A 151 -17.95 -25.01 -6.24
N ASP A 152 -17.77 -26.15 -5.59
CA ASP A 152 -18.45 -26.48 -4.34
C ASP A 152 -18.14 -25.45 -3.25
N ALA A 153 -16.87 -25.10 -3.05
CA ALA A 153 -16.49 -24.09 -2.07
C ALA A 153 -17.05 -22.71 -2.43
N VAL A 154 -16.99 -22.31 -3.70
CA VAL A 154 -17.59 -21.03 -4.18
C VAL A 154 -19.09 -21.03 -3.98
N ALA A 155 -19.79 -22.13 -4.31
CA ALA A 155 -21.23 -22.27 -4.11
C ALA A 155 -21.62 -22.08 -2.63
N HIS A 156 -20.91 -22.74 -1.70
CA HIS A 156 -21.18 -22.57 -0.27
C HIS A 156 -21.04 -21.12 0.21
N VAL A 157 -20.09 -20.37 -0.30
CA VAL A 157 -19.93 -18.94 0.03
C VAL A 157 -21.08 -18.09 -0.55
N HIS A 158 -21.64 -18.49 -1.69
CA HIS A 158 -22.79 -17.80 -2.30
C HIS A 158 -24.14 -18.20 -1.70
N TYR A 159 -24.21 -19.34 -0.99
CA TYR A 159 -25.39 -19.81 -0.26
C TYR A 159 -25.10 -19.93 1.25
N PRO A 160 -24.67 -18.86 1.93
CA PRO A 160 -24.32 -18.91 3.33
C PRO A 160 -25.57 -19.16 4.20
N GLU A 161 -25.41 -19.99 5.23
CA GLU A 161 -26.47 -20.25 6.21
C GLU A 161 -26.41 -19.23 7.37
N SER A 162 -25.21 -18.70 7.63
CA SER A 162 -24.96 -17.71 8.68
C SER A 162 -23.93 -16.67 8.25
N ASN A 163 -23.80 -15.56 8.99
CA ASN A 163 -22.71 -14.60 8.76
C ASN A 163 -21.34 -15.21 9.05
N ASP A 164 -21.28 -16.23 9.90
CA ASP A 164 -20.02 -16.90 10.23
C ASP A 164 -19.42 -17.62 9.01
N ASP A 165 -20.26 -18.05 8.06
CA ASP A 165 -19.81 -18.67 6.81
C ASP A 165 -19.07 -17.68 5.86
N LEU A 166 -19.22 -16.39 6.10
CA LEU A 166 -18.57 -15.31 5.35
C LEU A 166 -17.36 -14.72 6.09
N MET A 167 -17.08 -15.19 7.31
CA MET A 167 -15.91 -14.74 8.07
C MET A 167 -14.61 -15.28 7.47
N PRO A 168 -13.48 -14.57 7.61
CA PRO A 168 -12.20 -15.00 7.05
C PRO A 168 -11.76 -16.41 7.50
N ASN A 169 -12.11 -16.83 8.72
CA ASN A 169 -11.79 -18.14 9.28
C ASN A 169 -12.81 -19.24 8.93
N ALA A 170 -13.85 -18.93 8.16
CA ALA A 170 -14.83 -19.92 7.72
C ALA A 170 -14.19 -20.96 6.79
N LYS A 171 -14.60 -22.23 6.93
CA LYS A 171 -14.01 -23.38 6.24
C LYS A 171 -13.82 -23.15 4.72
N TYR A 172 -14.85 -22.66 4.05
CA TYR A 172 -14.81 -22.48 2.60
C TYR A 172 -14.06 -21.22 2.19
N ILE A 173 -14.10 -20.16 2.99
CA ILE A 173 -13.29 -18.94 2.79
C ILE A 173 -11.79 -19.28 2.93
N VAL A 174 -11.39 -20.02 3.97
CA VAL A 174 -10.01 -20.48 4.17
C VAL A 174 -9.53 -21.32 2.97
N LYS A 175 -10.39 -22.20 2.45
CA LYS A 175 -10.07 -23.04 1.28
C LYS A 175 -9.88 -22.21 0.02
N LEU A 176 -10.77 -21.26 -0.25
CA LEU A 176 -10.68 -20.34 -1.40
C LEU A 176 -9.47 -19.41 -1.27
N ALA A 177 -9.20 -18.89 -0.07
CA ALA A 177 -8.02 -18.10 0.22
C ALA A 177 -6.71 -18.88 -0.06
N TYR A 178 -6.63 -20.15 0.33
CA TYR A 178 -5.49 -20.99 0.02
C TYR A 178 -5.27 -21.16 -1.48
N TRP A 179 -6.34 -21.42 -2.24
CA TRP A 179 -6.24 -21.58 -3.70
C TRP A 179 -5.87 -20.29 -4.40
N GLU A 180 -6.42 -19.15 -3.96
CA GLU A 180 -6.04 -17.84 -4.49
C GLU A 180 -4.55 -17.56 -4.26
N LEU A 181 -4.04 -17.86 -3.05
CA LEU A 181 -2.64 -17.72 -2.71
C LEU A 181 -1.76 -18.70 -3.52
N LEU A 182 -2.23 -19.94 -3.70
CA LEU A 182 -1.53 -20.94 -4.50
C LEU A 182 -1.42 -20.50 -5.97
N ALA A 183 -2.50 -19.97 -6.56
CA ALA A 183 -2.49 -19.41 -7.91
C ALA A 183 -1.45 -18.31 -8.05
N HIS A 184 -1.40 -17.39 -7.10
CA HIS A 184 -0.45 -16.30 -7.10
C HIS A 184 1.00 -16.79 -6.94
N GLN A 185 1.27 -17.68 -5.98
CA GLN A 185 2.61 -18.24 -5.76
C GLN A 185 3.08 -19.10 -6.94
N THR A 186 2.16 -19.78 -7.63
CA THR A 186 2.46 -20.54 -8.85
C THR A 186 2.86 -19.59 -9.99
N ALA A 187 2.16 -18.48 -10.18
CA ALA A 187 2.55 -17.46 -11.17
C ALA A 187 3.98 -16.95 -10.93
N ILE A 188 4.31 -16.66 -9.67
CA ILE A 188 5.66 -16.25 -9.25
C ILE A 188 6.70 -17.36 -9.53
N ALA A 189 6.39 -18.61 -9.20
CA ALA A 189 7.29 -19.73 -9.40
C ALA A 189 7.57 -19.98 -10.90
N ILE A 190 6.56 -19.85 -11.76
CA ILE A 190 6.70 -19.93 -13.22
C ILE A 190 7.55 -18.77 -13.74
N SER A 191 7.31 -17.54 -13.31
CA SER A 191 8.13 -16.38 -13.68
C SER A 191 9.61 -16.57 -13.31
N ARG A 192 9.89 -17.05 -12.08
CA ARG A 192 11.24 -17.41 -11.64
C ARG A 192 11.88 -18.50 -12.48
N ARG A 193 11.10 -19.52 -12.88
CA ARG A 193 11.58 -20.61 -13.72
C ARG A 193 11.90 -20.13 -15.14
N ASN A 194 11.02 -19.33 -15.75
CA ASN A 194 11.24 -18.77 -17.07
C ASN A 194 12.53 -17.93 -17.12
N ARG A 195 12.81 -17.19 -16.06
CA ARG A 195 14.06 -16.44 -15.91
C ARG A 195 15.30 -17.34 -15.87
N ARG A 196 15.17 -18.55 -15.29
CA ARG A 196 16.23 -19.56 -15.20
C ARG A 196 16.33 -20.45 -16.46
N ASP A 197 15.49 -20.20 -17.46
CA ASP A 197 15.52 -20.94 -18.73
C ASP A 197 16.92 -20.87 -19.35
N PRO A 198 17.44 -22.00 -19.89
CA PRO A 198 18.72 -22.02 -20.58
C PRO A 198 18.88 -20.98 -21.70
N HIS A 199 17.78 -20.59 -22.38
CA HIS A 199 17.79 -19.57 -23.41
C HIS A 199 17.99 -18.15 -22.88
N ASN A 200 17.67 -17.93 -21.61
CA ASN A 200 17.86 -16.64 -20.91
C ASN A 200 19.19 -16.57 -20.14
N ARG A 201 20.05 -17.61 -20.27
CA ARG A 201 21.36 -17.62 -19.62
C ARG A 201 22.26 -16.56 -20.23
N ARG A 202 23.00 -15.88 -19.35
CA ARG A 202 24.06 -14.95 -19.73
C ARG A 202 25.41 -15.63 -19.65
N VAL A 203 26.38 -15.11 -20.40
CA VAL A 203 27.78 -15.45 -20.20
C VAL A 203 28.25 -14.84 -18.89
N VAL A 204 28.75 -15.65 -17.98
CA VAL A 204 29.35 -15.18 -16.73
C VAL A 204 30.57 -14.33 -17.05
N ARG A 205 30.57 -13.10 -16.54
CA ARG A 205 31.64 -12.15 -16.80
C ARG A 205 32.85 -12.48 -15.90
N PRO A 206 34.06 -12.63 -16.49
CA PRO A 206 35.26 -12.81 -15.66
C PRO A 206 35.63 -11.55 -14.92
N ILE A 207 36.20 -11.68 -13.72
CA ILE A 207 36.80 -10.58 -12.99
C ILE A 207 38.11 -10.19 -13.68
N LYS A 208 38.20 -8.94 -14.13
CA LYS A 208 39.35 -8.42 -14.88
C LYS A 208 40.28 -7.54 -14.03
N HIS A 209 39.76 -6.97 -12.94
CA HIS A 209 40.43 -5.99 -12.10
C HIS A 209 40.18 -6.29 -10.63
N ASN A 210 41.08 -5.89 -9.75
CA ASN A 210 40.90 -5.97 -8.30
C ASN A 210 40.55 -4.59 -7.72
N LEU A 211 39.28 -4.19 -7.88
CA LEU A 211 38.79 -2.91 -7.36
C LEU A 211 38.12 -3.05 -5.99
N MET A 212 37.67 -4.25 -5.61
CA MET A 212 37.00 -4.48 -4.33
C MET A 212 37.92 -4.29 -3.14
N ASP A 213 39.20 -4.71 -3.23
CA ASP A 213 40.18 -4.47 -2.13
C ASP A 213 40.45 -2.97 -1.96
N LYS A 214 40.58 -2.24 -3.09
CA LYS A 214 40.68 -0.78 -3.06
C LYS A 214 39.45 -0.13 -2.47
N PHE A 215 38.27 -0.62 -2.81
CA PHE A 215 36.99 -0.12 -2.28
C PHE A 215 36.92 -0.32 -0.77
N ARG A 216 37.27 -1.52 -0.27
CA ARG A 216 37.31 -1.79 1.17
C ARG A 216 38.28 -0.89 1.91
N ALA A 217 39.43 -0.61 1.33
CA ALA A 217 40.44 0.27 1.91
C ALA A 217 40.03 1.76 2.00
N VAL A 218 39.12 2.19 1.09
CA VAL A 218 38.62 3.58 1.04
C VAL A 218 37.46 3.82 1.99
N LEU A 219 36.78 2.75 2.45
CA LEU A 219 35.65 2.89 3.38
C LEU A 219 36.12 3.49 4.72
N PRO A 220 35.48 4.55 5.23
CA PRO A 220 35.83 5.18 6.49
C PRO A 220 35.33 4.41 7.73
N PHE A 221 34.73 3.22 7.54
CA PHE A 221 34.17 2.37 8.58
C PHE A 221 34.20 0.90 8.15
N ALA A 222 34.12 0.00 9.11
CA ALA A 222 33.97 -1.43 8.85
C ALA A 222 32.50 -1.76 8.45
N LEU A 223 32.33 -2.69 7.53
CA LEU A 223 31.01 -3.21 7.18
C LEU A 223 30.43 -4.01 8.35
N THR A 224 29.11 -3.92 8.55
CA THR A 224 28.41 -4.79 9.51
C THR A 224 28.32 -6.21 8.96
N GLY A 225 28.08 -7.19 9.84
CA GLY A 225 27.87 -8.59 9.42
C GLY A 225 26.74 -8.74 8.42
N ALA A 226 25.62 -8.03 8.62
CA ALA A 226 24.48 -8.05 7.70
C ALA A 226 24.81 -7.41 6.33
N GLN A 227 25.58 -6.34 6.30
CA GLN A 227 26.04 -5.74 5.04
C GLN A 227 26.98 -6.68 4.29
N GLN A 228 27.92 -7.32 4.98
CA GLN A 228 28.84 -8.27 4.35
C GLN A 228 28.10 -9.48 3.80
N ARG A 229 27.19 -10.10 4.55
CA ARG A 229 26.34 -11.20 4.07
C ARG A 229 25.56 -10.81 2.80
N THR A 230 24.95 -9.62 2.81
CA THR A 230 24.19 -9.13 1.64
C THR A 230 25.08 -8.92 0.42
N ILE A 231 26.31 -8.43 0.60
CA ILE A 231 27.30 -8.28 -0.47
C ILE A 231 27.69 -9.65 -1.01
N ASP A 232 27.93 -10.63 -0.15
CA ASP A 232 28.32 -11.99 -0.55
C ASP A 232 27.18 -12.68 -1.32
N GLU A 233 25.92 -12.52 -0.91
CA GLU A 233 24.76 -13.00 -1.64
C GLU A 233 24.64 -12.37 -3.04
N ILE A 234 24.83 -11.05 -3.15
CA ILE A 234 24.84 -10.33 -4.43
C ILE A 234 25.96 -10.85 -5.33
N PHE A 235 27.15 -11.06 -4.78
CA PHE A 235 28.29 -11.55 -5.57
C PHE A 235 28.12 -12.99 -6.05
N ALA A 236 27.49 -13.83 -5.23
CA ALA A 236 27.11 -15.20 -5.63
C ALA A 236 26.12 -15.18 -6.81
N ASP A 237 25.11 -14.31 -6.74
CA ASP A 237 24.15 -14.15 -7.84
C ASP A 237 24.81 -13.60 -9.12
N MET A 238 25.69 -12.59 -8.97
CA MET A 238 26.42 -12.03 -10.12
C MET A 238 27.34 -13.03 -10.80
N ALA A 239 27.82 -14.03 -10.06
CA ALA A 239 28.63 -15.14 -10.59
C ALA A 239 27.79 -16.24 -11.23
N ALA A 240 26.46 -16.24 -11.05
CA ALA A 240 25.57 -17.24 -11.62
C ALA A 240 25.28 -16.95 -13.11
N PRO A 241 24.96 -17.98 -13.92
CA PRO A 241 24.60 -17.79 -15.32
C PRO A 241 23.18 -17.23 -15.51
N VAL A 242 22.47 -16.93 -14.43
CA VAL A 242 21.11 -16.39 -14.42
C VAL A 242 21.14 -14.93 -13.99
N PRO A 243 20.45 -14.02 -14.68
CA PRO A 243 20.37 -12.62 -14.24
C PRO A 243 19.79 -12.50 -12.84
N MET A 244 20.50 -11.77 -11.96
CA MET A 244 20.06 -11.51 -10.61
C MET A 244 18.85 -10.58 -10.61
N MET A 245 17.87 -10.88 -9.76
CA MET A 245 16.84 -9.93 -9.34
C MET A 245 16.75 -9.98 -7.81
N ARG A 246 17.31 -8.99 -7.13
CA ARG A 246 17.44 -8.99 -5.68
C ARG A 246 16.91 -7.71 -5.06
N LEU A 247 16.08 -7.87 -4.02
CA LEU A 247 15.60 -6.80 -3.17
C LEU A 247 16.46 -6.73 -1.91
N VAL A 248 17.10 -5.59 -1.68
CA VAL A 248 17.85 -5.31 -0.45
C VAL A 248 16.99 -4.44 0.45
N GLN A 249 16.49 -5.03 1.52
CA GLN A 249 15.70 -4.36 2.53
C GLN A 249 16.55 -3.96 3.74
N GLY A 250 16.26 -2.84 4.32
CA GLY A 250 16.90 -2.41 5.56
C GLY A 250 16.37 -1.06 5.99
N ASP A 251 16.46 -0.80 7.27
CA ASP A 251 15.99 0.45 7.87
C ASP A 251 16.69 1.69 7.27
N VAL A 252 16.13 2.88 7.51
CA VAL A 252 16.77 4.15 7.13
C VAL A 252 18.15 4.23 7.79
N GLY A 253 19.18 4.43 6.96
CA GLY A 253 20.56 4.51 7.42
C GLY A 253 21.23 3.17 7.75
N SER A 254 20.68 2.02 7.37
CA SER A 254 21.34 0.70 7.49
C SER A 254 22.53 0.50 6.54
N GLY A 255 22.78 1.45 5.64
CA GLY A 255 23.93 1.41 4.71
C GLY A 255 23.64 0.70 3.38
N LYS A 256 22.39 0.56 2.95
CA LYS A 256 22.00 0.01 1.64
C LYS A 256 22.80 0.58 0.46
N THR A 257 23.06 1.88 0.46
CA THR A 257 23.82 2.57 -0.60
C THR A 257 25.24 2.03 -0.71
N ILE A 258 25.88 1.64 0.40
CA ILE A 258 27.25 1.06 0.39
C ILE A 258 27.21 -0.36 -0.20
N VAL A 259 26.19 -1.14 0.11
CA VAL A 259 25.98 -2.48 -0.50
C VAL A 259 25.75 -2.35 -2.01
N ALA A 260 24.93 -1.39 -2.43
CA ALA A 260 24.72 -1.08 -3.85
C ALA A 260 26.02 -0.63 -4.54
N MET A 261 26.84 0.19 -3.86
CA MET A 261 28.14 0.59 -4.39
C MET A 261 29.09 -0.61 -4.53
N ALA A 262 29.11 -1.54 -3.57
CA ALA A 262 29.91 -2.78 -3.69
C ALA A 262 29.50 -3.60 -4.93
N ALA A 263 28.21 -3.71 -5.21
CA ALA A 263 27.69 -4.35 -6.42
C ALA A 263 28.16 -3.62 -7.70
N ALA A 264 28.12 -2.27 -7.71
CA ALA A 264 28.60 -1.46 -8.83
C ALA A 264 30.13 -1.61 -9.05
N VAL A 265 30.91 -1.67 -7.97
CA VAL A 265 32.35 -1.94 -8.04
C VAL A 265 32.61 -3.33 -8.63
N ARG A 266 31.90 -4.35 -8.18
CA ARG A 266 32.00 -5.70 -8.72
C ARG A 266 31.65 -5.72 -10.21
N MET A 267 30.62 -5.02 -10.66
CA MET A 267 30.27 -4.91 -12.08
C MET A 267 31.39 -4.22 -12.87
N ALA A 268 32.01 -3.17 -12.33
CA ALA A 268 33.15 -2.50 -12.95
C ALA A 268 34.40 -3.43 -13.03
N GLU A 269 34.66 -4.27 -12.01
CA GLU A 269 35.69 -5.32 -12.06
C GLU A 269 35.48 -6.31 -13.20
N MET A 270 34.22 -6.64 -13.48
CA MET A 270 33.79 -7.49 -14.57
C MET A 270 33.78 -6.77 -15.94
N GLY A 271 34.11 -5.47 -15.97
CA GLY A 271 34.19 -4.65 -17.19
C GLY A 271 32.84 -4.12 -17.67
N GLY A 272 31.74 -4.33 -16.93
CA GLY A 272 30.41 -3.83 -17.24
C GLY A 272 30.15 -2.41 -16.74
N GLN A 273 28.95 -1.90 -17.06
CA GLN A 273 28.45 -0.61 -16.61
C GLN A 273 27.28 -0.80 -15.65
N THR A 274 27.14 0.13 -14.70
CA THR A 274 26.03 0.18 -13.74
C THR A 274 25.23 1.45 -13.94
N ALA A 275 23.89 1.32 -13.99
CA ALA A 275 22.94 2.43 -13.91
C ALA A 275 22.26 2.43 -12.53
N MET A 276 22.37 3.52 -11.79
CA MET A 276 21.71 3.70 -10.49
C MET A 276 20.59 4.72 -10.63
N LEU A 277 19.36 4.25 -10.48
CA LEU A 277 18.14 5.04 -10.60
C LEU A 277 17.72 5.59 -9.24
N ALA A 278 17.56 6.91 -9.15
CA ALA A 278 17.02 7.62 -8.00
C ALA A 278 15.69 8.29 -8.34
N PRO A 279 14.71 8.36 -7.40
CA PRO A 279 13.38 8.89 -7.68
C PRO A 279 13.34 10.39 -7.96
N THR A 280 14.34 11.14 -7.50
CA THR A 280 14.42 12.59 -7.70
C THR A 280 15.83 13.05 -8.03
N ASP A 281 15.94 14.22 -8.71
CA ASP A 281 17.24 14.82 -9.03
C ASP A 281 18.07 15.14 -7.77
N ALA A 282 17.39 15.52 -6.66
CA ALA A 282 18.07 15.81 -5.39
C ALA A 282 18.74 14.56 -4.81
N LEU A 283 18.03 13.41 -4.84
CA LEU A 283 18.59 12.12 -4.42
C LEU A 283 19.69 11.65 -5.35
N ALA A 284 19.51 11.79 -6.67
CA ALA A 284 20.56 11.47 -7.63
C ALA A 284 21.85 12.27 -7.35
N LEU A 285 21.70 13.57 -7.10
CA LEU A 285 22.83 14.45 -6.76
C LEU A 285 23.46 14.07 -5.41
N GLN A 286 22.67 13.74 -4.41
CA GLN A 286 23.16 13.27 -3.12
C GLN A 286 23.96 11.97 -3.25
N HIS A 287 23.44 10.97 -3.97
CA HIS A 287 24.20 9.75 -4.25
C HIS A 287 25.49 10.04 -5.00
N TYR A 288 25.42 10.89 -6.02
CA TYR A 288 26.59 11.28 -6.80
C TYR A 288 27.66 11.92 -5.90
N ASN A 289 27.30 12.95 -5.13
CA ASN A 289 28.24 13.65 -4.23
C ASN A 289 28.87 12.72 -3.20
N LYS A 290 28.13 11.72 -2.73
CA LYS A 290 28.62 10.73 -1.76
C LYS A 290 29.51 9.66 -2.38
N LEU A 291 29.15 9.18 -3.58
CA LEU A 291 29.84 8.04 -4.21
C LEU A 291 31.00 8.47 -5.12
N LYS A 292 30.91 9.62 -5.79
CA LYS A 292 31.95 10.14 -6.69
C LYS A 292 33.35 10.20 -6.06
N PRO A 293 33.55 10.74 -4.82
CA PRO A 293 34.88 10.75 -4.19
C PRO A 293 35.45 9.34 -3.94
N MET A 294 34.57 8.35 -3.67
CA MET A 294 35.00 6.96 -3.51
C MET A 294 35.37 6.35 -4.87
N CYS A 295 34.58 6.60 -5.91
CA CYS A 295 34.86 6.16 -7.27
C CYS A 295 36.19 6.69 -7.77
N ASP A 296 36.50 7.98 -7.54
CA ASP A 296 37.75 8.62 -7.96
C ASP A 296 38.96 7.97 -7.32
N LYS A 297 38.89 7.67 -6.00
CA LYS A 297 39.97 7.00 -5.29
C LYS A 297 40.28 5.59 -5.76
N ILE A 298 39.28 4.87 -6.31
CA ILE A 298 39.45 3.51 -6.83
C ILE A 298 39.59 3.45 -8.34
N GLY A 299 39.53 4.60 -9.04
CA GLY A 299 39.71 4.70 -10.48
C GLY A 299 38.48 4.32 -11.32
N ILE A 300 37.27 4.46 -10.75
CA ILE A 300 35.99 4.25 -11.46
C ILE A 300 35.43 5.61 -11.92
N VAL A 301 35.17 5.74 -13.22
CA VAL A 301 34.49 6.93 -13.74
C VAL A 301 33.01 6.86 -13.37
N CYS A 302 32.59 7.84 -12.53
CA CYS A 302 31.21 8.00 -12.06
C CYS A 302 30.64 9.32 -12.59
N ASP A 303 29.49 9.27 -13.24
CA ASP A 303 28.76 10.42 -13.78
C ASP A 303 27.34 10.50 -13.22
N ILE A 304 26.74 11.71 -13.35
CA ILE A 304 25.33 11.94 -13.09
C ILE A 304 24.60 12.36 -14.36
N LEU A 305 23.40 11.80 -14.61
CA LEU A 305 22.55 12.18 -15.74
C LEU A 305 21.12 12.43 -15.29
N THR A 306 20.66 13.66 -15.43
CA THR A 306 19.33 14.10 -15.03
C THR A 306 18.66 14.91 -16.15
N GLY A 307 17.37 15.21 -16.01
CA GLY A 307 16.65 16.09 -16.93
C GLY A 307 17.18 17.53 -17.00
N ARG A 308 18.08 17.92 -16.09
CA ARG A 308 18.74 19.24 -16.08
C ARG A 308 19.91 19.34 -17.06
N ASP A 309 20.49 18.21 -17.43
CA ASP A 309 21.62 18.15 -18.37
C ASP A 309 21.14 18.47 -19.79
N LYS A 310 21.70 19.52 -20.40
CA LYS A 310 21.34 20.01 -21.73
C LYS A 310 22.58 20.31 -22.57
N GLY A 311 22.38 20.39 -23.88
CA GLY A 311 23.39 20.85 -24.84
C GLY A 311 24.69 20.02 -24.83
N ALA A 312 25.83 20.70 -24.80
CA ALA A 312 27.16 20.08 -24.90
C ALA A 312 27.45 19.12 -23.72
N VAL A 313 27.06 19.51 -22.50
CA VAL A 313 27.28 18.69 -21.28
C VAL A 313 26.57 17.35 -21.39
N ARG A 314 25.29 17.34 -21.79
CA ARG A 314 24.55 16.11 -22.00
C ARG A 314 25.22 15.24 -23.07
N ARG A 315 25.61 15.84 -24.19
CA ARG A 315 26.26 15.14 -25.31
C ARG A 315 27.55 14.45 -24.88
N GLU A 316 28.40 15.14 -24.10
CA GLU A 316 29.64 14.56 -23.57
C GLU A 316 29.39 13.33 -22.68
N LYS A 317 28.41 13.43 -21.75
CA LYS A 317 28.02 12.33 -20.88
C LYS A 317 27.50 11.12 -21.70
N LEU A 318 26.69 11.35 -22.73
CA LEU A 318 26.18 10.29 -23.61
C LEU A 318 27.31 9.60 -24.38
N ILE A 319 28.29 10.37 -24.90
CA ILE A 319 29.50 9.78 -25.54
C ILE A 319 30.30 8.94 -24.54
N SER A 320 30.46 9.40 -23.30
CA SER A 320 31.17 8.66 -22.25
C SER A 320 30.45 7.35 -21.87
N LEU A 321 29.12 7.34 -21.84
CA LEU A 321 28.32 6.14 -21.61
C LEU A 321 28.45 5.16 -22.79
N ARG A 322 28.24 5.63 -24.02
CA ARG A 322 28.32 4.81 -25.24
C ARG A 322 29.73 4.21 -25.47
N SER A 323 30.78 4.95 -25.12
CA SER A 323 32.14 4.44 -25.18
C SER A 323 32.48 3.42 -24.07
N GLY A 324 31.68 3.32 -23.03
CA GLY A 324 31.95 2.51 -21.85
C GLY A 324 32.97 3.11 -20.89
N ARG A 325 33.37 4.38 -21.08
CA ARG A 325 34.28 5.08 -20.15
C ARG A 325 33.61 5.28 -18.78
N THR A 326 32.36 5.75 -18.77
CA THR A 326 31.55 5.83 -17.55
C THR A 326 31.14 4.43 -17.10
N ARG A 327 31.58 3.99 -15.92
CA ARG A 327 31.28 2.68 -15.32
C ARG A 327 30.08 2.71 -14.38
N LEU A 328 29.86 3.83 -13.71
CA LEU A 328 28.70 4.07 -12.85
C LEU A 328 28.02 5.36 -13.30
N VAL A 329 26.76 5.28 -13.70
CA VAL A 329 25.94 6.48 -13.89
C VAL A 329 24.81 6.50 -12.90
N ILE A 330 24.60 7.66 -12.26
CA ILE A 330 23.54 7.90 -11.30
C ILE A 330 22.56 8.89 -11.94
N GLY A 331 21.27 8.65 -11.85
CA GLY A 331 20.30 9.58 -12.47
C GLY A 331 18.86 9.27 -12.13
N THR A 332 17.98 9.97 -12.82
CA THR A 332 16.53 9.80 -12.72
C THR A 332 15.99 9.14 -13.98
N HIS A 333 14.71 9.35 -14.31
CA HIS A 333 14.10 8.86 -15.56
C HIS A 333 14.92 9.18 -16.84
N ALA A 334 15.82 10.15 -16.79
CA ALA A 334 16.72 10.46 -17.90
C ALA A 334 17.60 9.28 -18.33
N LEU A 335 17.85 8.30 -17.44
CA LEU A 335 18.68 7.12 -17.72
C LEU A 335 18.07 6.14 -18.74
N PHE A 336 16.75 6.12 -18.89
CA PHE A 336 16.06 5.26 -19.85
C PHE A 336 15.48 6.01 -21.05
N SER A 337 15.82 7.31 -21.22
CA SER A 337 15.50 8.06 -22.45
C SER A 337 16.11 7.39 -23.68
N ASP A 338 15.46 7.50 -24.83
CA ASP A 338 15.84 6.79 -26.06
C ASP A 338 17.23 7.16 -26.55
N ASP A 339 17.70 8.37 -26.30
CA ASP A 339 19.03 8.87 -26.67
C ASP A 339 20.18 8.32 -25.79
N VAL A 340 19.86 7.60 -24.70
CA VAL A 340 20.85 7.00 -23.81
C VAL A 340 21.19 5.58 -24.27
N GLU A 341 22.44 5.39 -24.70
CA GLU A 341 22.99 4.11 -25.08
C GLU A 341 24.13 3.71 -24.15
N TYR A 342 24.08 2.48 -23.69
CA TYR A 342 25.16 1.87 -22.90
C TYR A 342 25.98 0.94 -23.79
N ARG A 343 27.30 0.94 -23.60
CA ARG A 343 28.16 -0.04 -24.28
C ARG A 343 27.91 -1.46 -23.76
N ASP A 344 27.74 -1.60 -22.45
CA ASP A 344 27.60 -2.89 -21.78
C ASP A 344 26.96 -2.72 -20.40
N LEU A 345 25.64 -2.43 -20.37
CA LEU A 345 24.87 -2.32 -19.13
C LEU A 345 24.71 -3.69 -18.50
N GLY A 346 25.41 -3.96 -17.41
CA GLY A 346 25.40 -5.24 -16.71
C GLY A 346 24.65 -5.21 -15.37
N LEU A 347 24.46 -4.04 -14.77
CA LEU A 347 23.78 -3.90 -13.49
C LEU A 347 22.87 -2.67 -13.49
N VAL A 348 21.65 -2.88 -13.02
CA VAL A 348 20.67 -1.82 -12.71
C VAL A 348 20.44 -1.78 -11.22
N ILE A 349 20.58 -0.63 -10.60
CA ILE A 349 20.27 -0.38 -9.18
C ILE A 349 19.09 0.57 -9.13
N VAL A 350 18.04 0.22 -8.40
CA VAL A 350 16.84 1.05 -8.21
C VAL A 350 16.71 1.42 -6.75
N ASP A 351 16.87 2.70 -6.42
CA ASP A 351 16.66 3.18 -5.04
C ASP A 351 15.20 3.56 -4.82
N GLU A 352 14.68 3.31 -3.61
CA GLU A 352 13.28 3.53 -3.23
C GLU A 352 12.30 2.89 -4.24
N GLN A 353 12.43 1.58 -4.43
CA GLN A 353 11.70 0.80 -5.44
C GLN A 353 10.20 1.08 -5.52
N HIS A 354 9.54 1.34 -4.38
CA HIS A 354 8.10 1.61 -4.32
C HIS A 354 7.64 2.86 -5.09
N ARG A 355 8.58 3.73 -5.51
CA ARG A 355 8.32 4.95 -6.30
C ARG A 355 8.44 4.74 -7.81
N PHE A 356 8.81 3.55 -8.26
CA PHE A 356 8.96 3.23 -9.67
C PHE A 356 7.99 2.14 -10.11
N GLY A 357 7.28 2.38 -11.22
CA GLY A 357 6.44 1.37 -11.85
C GLY A 357 7.25 0.22 -12.45
N VAL A 358 6.61 -0.94 -12.65
CA VAL A 358 7.20 -2.12 -13.30
C VAL A 358 7.76 -1.76 -14.68
N THR A 359 6.97 -1.05 -15.50
CA THR A 359 7.33 -0.61 -16.86
C THR A 359 8.61 0.23 -16.92
N GLN A 360 8.88 1.07 -15.92
CA GLN A 360 10.09 1.90 -15.88
C GLN A 360 11.35 1.08 -15.60
N ARG A 361 11.24 0.08 -14.72
CA ARG A 361 12.34 -0.86 -14.44
C ARG A 361 12.67 -1.71 -15.65
N GLU A 362 11.65 -2.17 -16.35
CA GLU A 362 11.80 -2.96 -17.58
C GLU A 362 12.40 -2.13 -18.71
N ALA A 363 11.97 -0.89 -18.90
CA ALA A 363 12.54 0.02 -19.88
C ALA A 363 14.04 0.23 -19.67
N LEU A 364 14.52 0.33 -18.41
CA LEU A 364 15.95 0.44 -18.14
C LEU A 364 16.67 -0.91 -18.35
N ARG A 365 16.06 -2.03 -17.97
CA ARG A 365 16.63 -3.35 -18.22
C ARG A 365 16.75 -3.65 -19.71
N ALA A 366 15.79 -3.23 -20.50
CA ALA A 366 15.81 -3.38 -21.97
C ALA A 366 16.97 -2.65 -22.66
N LYS A 367 17.65 -1.71 -21.98
CA LYS A 367 18.88 -1.04 -22.46
C LYS A 367 20.14 -1.93 -22.39
N GLY A 368 20.04 -3.09 -21.73
CA GLY A 368 21.15 -4.06 -21.63
C GLY A 368 20.72 -5.46 -22.01
N THR A 369 21.69 -6.36 -22.21
CA THR A 369 21.42 -7.77 -22.47
C THR A 369 21.30 -8.54 -21.16
N ASN A 370 20.06 -8.67 -20.64
CA ASN A 370 19.76 -9.34 -19.37
C ASN A 370 20.60 -8.82 -18.18
N PRO A 371 20.58 -7.51 -17.86
CA PRO A 371 21.35 -6.96 -16.77
C PRO A 371 20.83 -7.48 -15.42
N ASP A 372 21.72 -7.55 -14.43
CA ASP A 372 21.36 -7.76 -13.04
C ASP A 372 20.52 -6.60 -12.51
N LEU A 373 19.61 -6.88 -11.57
CA LEU A 373 18.79 -5.89 -10.90
C LEU A 373 18.96 -5.99 -9.39
N VAL A 374 19.33 -4.88 -8.77
CA VAL A 374 19.30 -4.69 -7.32
C VAL A 374 18.29 -3.57 -7.00
N ALA A 375 17.25 -3.90 -6.28
CA ALA A 375 16.30 -2.93 -5.78
C ALA A 375 16.57 -2.65 -4.30
N LEU A 376 16.56 -1.37 -3.92
CA LEU A 376 16.75 -0.95 -2.53
C LEU A 376 15.40 -0.46 -1.97
N SER A 377 15.06 -0.87 -0.75
CA SER A 377 13.88 -0.38 -0.04
C SER A 377 14.26 0.09 1.37
N ALA A 378 13.92 1.34 1.69
CA ALA A 378 14.05 1.89 3.03
C ALA A 378 12.82 1.64 3.89
N THR A 379 11.70 1.19 3.30
CA THR A 379 10.57 0.70 4.07
C THR A 379 10.80 -0.77 4.37
N PRO A 380 11.00 -1.15 5.62
CA PRO A 380 10.95 -2.54 5.99
C PRO A 380 9.56 -3.10 5.65
N ILE A 381 9.52 -4.19 4.91
CA ILE A 381 8.28 -4.88 4.57
C ILE A 381 8.33 -6.20 5.31
N PRO A 382 7.27 -6.61 6.03
CA PRO A 382 7.23 -7.90 6.68
C PRO A 382 7.62 -9.03 5.71
N ARG A 383 8.41 -10.01 6.19
CA ARG A 383 8.99 -11.05 5.33
C ARG A 383 7.92 -11.83 4.54
N THR A 384 6.80 -12.12 5.16
CA THR A 384 5.67 -12.80 4.53
C THR A 384 5.10 -11.97 3.38
N LEU A 385 4.96 -10.67 3.58
CA LEU A 385 4.45 -9.74 2.59
C LEU A 385 5.46 -9.51 1.45
N SER A 386 6.75 -9.45 1.77
CA SER A 386 7.79 -9.29 0.75
C SER A 386 7.89 -10.49 -0.19
N MET A 387 7.67 -11.71 0.31
CA MET A 387 7.63 -12.94 -0.51
C MET A 387 6.45 -12.96 -1.48
N THR A 388 5.41 -12.19 -1.21
CA THR A 388 4.21 -12.13 -2.02
C THR A 388 4.24 -10.97 -3.01
N ILE A 389 4.63 -9.78 -2.58
CA ILE A 389 4.68 -8.58 -3.44
C ILE A 389 5.88 -8.64 -4.40
N TYR A 390 7.01 -9.14 -3.91
CA TYR A 390 8.28 -9.23 -4.65
C TYR A 390 8.72 -10.68 -4.81
N GLY A 391 7.75 -11.57 -4.97
CA GLY A 391 8.00 -12.99 -5.05
C GLY A 391 8.86 -13.42 -6.23
N ASP A 392 9.01 -12.56 -7.23
CA ASP A 392 9.91 -12.71 -8.36
C ASP A 392 11.39 -12.36 -8.03
N MET A 393 11.64 -11.69 -6.87
CA MET A 393 12.99 -11.27 -6.43
C MET A 393 13.48 -12.12 -5.26
N ASP A 394 14.79 -12.30 -5.18
CA ASP A 394 15.43 -12.80 -3.98
C ASP A 394 15.60 -11.66 -2.97
N VAL A 395 15.46 -11.94 -1.67
CA VAL A 395 15.43 -10.89 -0.64
C VAL A 395 16.63 -11.01 0.29
N SER A 396 17.39 -9.92 0.43
CA SER A 396 18.41 -9.74 1.46
C SER A 396 17.96 -8.71 2.49
N VAL A 397 18.21 -8.98 3.76
CA VAL A 397 17.79 -8.10 4.86
C VAL A 397 19.01 -7.59 5.62
N ILE A 398 19.15 -6.25 5.69
CA ILE A 398 20.14 -5.58 6.52
C ILE A 398 19.44 -5.17 7.82
N ASN A 399 19.52 -6.04 8.82
CA ASN A 399 18.90 -5.89 10.14
C ASN A 399 19.84 -5.35 11.21
N GLU A 400 21.05 -4.92 10.84
CA GLU A 400 22.04 -4.33 11.72
C GLU A 400 22.20 -2.84 11.44
N LYS A 401 22.33 -2.05 12.50
CA LYS A 401 22.69 -0.62 12.40
C LYS A 401 24.20 -0.48 12.40
N PRO A 402 24.77 0.48 11.60
CA PRO A 402 26.20 0.77 11.64
C PRO A 402 26.67 1.15 13.06
N ALA A 403 27.89 0.77 13.41
CA ALA A 403 28.49 1.07 14.70
C ALA A 403 28.52 2.59 14.97
N GLY A 404 28.34 2.99 16.24
CA GLY A 404 28.33 4.39 16.67
C GLY A 404 27.01 5.13 16.50
N ARG A 405 25.98 4.52 15.91
CA ARG A 405 24.67 5.14 15.78
C ARG A 405 23.84 4.95 17.06
N LEU A 406 23.45 6.06 17.68
CA LEU A 406 22.60 6.04 18.88
C LEU A 406 21.13 5.86 18.50
N ALA A 407 20.35 5.18 19.37
CA ALA A 407 18.91 5.07 19.23
C ALA A 407 18.26 6.46 19.33
N ILE A 408 17.26 6.72 18.49
CA ILE A 408 16.51 7.99 18.49
C ILE A 408 15.49 7.94 19.63
N LYS A 409 15.61 8.86 20.60
CA LYS A 409 14.64 8.97 21.68
C LYS A 409 13.33 9.56 21.14
N THR A 410 12.31 8.72 21.05
CA THR A 410 11.00 9.12 20.55
C THR A 410 10.05 9.35 21.73
N THR A 411 9.36 10.50 21.74
CA THR A 411 8.39 10.89 22.76
C THR A 411 7.14 11.46 22.13
N LYS A 412 6.00 11.26 22.76
CA LYS A 412 4.73 11.89 22.36
C LYS A 412 4.38 13.02 23.32
N LEU A 413 3.84 14.13 22.80
CA LEU A 413 3.50 15.33 23.58
C LEU A 413 2.18 15.90 23.05
N PRO A 414 1.21 16.25 23.93
CA PRO A 414 -0.01 16.93 23.49
C PRO A 414 0.33 18.31 22.90
N ILE A 415 -0.38 18.70 21.84
CA ILE A 415 -0.14 19.97 21.14
C ILE A 415 -0.32 21.19 22.03
N SER A 416 -1.10 21.07 23.11
CA SER A 416 -1.26 22.12 24.14
C SER A 416 0.05 22.49 24.85
N ARG A 417 1.05 21.60 24.82
CA ARG A 417 2.38 21.81 25.44
C ARG A 417 3.44 22.29 24.44
N ILE A 418 3.03 22.79 23.28
CA ILE A 418 3.96 23.27 22.23
C ILE A 418 4.91 24.37 22.72
N GLY A 419 4.44 25.24 23.64
CA GLY A 419 5.28 26.30 24.22
C GLY A 419 6.50 25.76 25.00
N GLU A 420 6.31 24.68 25.77
CA GLU A 420 7.42 24.00 26.47
C GLU A 420 8.41 23.38 25.48
N LEU A 421 7.89 22.81 24.38
CA LEU A 421 8.73 22.23 23.33
C LEU A 421 9.58 23.29 22.65
N VAL A 422 8.98 24.44 22.29
CA VAL A 422 9.71 25.58 21.67
C VAL A 422 10.85 26.05 22.56
N ALA A 423 10.62 26.20 23.88
CA ALA A 423 11.65 26.59 24.83
C ALA A 423 12.83 25.58 24.88
N ARG A 424 12.52 24.26 24.89
CA ARG A 424 13.54 23.21 24.86
C ARG A 424 14.31 23.19 23.54
N ILE A 425 13.64 23.39 22.42
CA ILE A 425 14.25 23.47 21.09
C ILE A 425 15.21 24.66 21.01
N SER A 426 14.82 25.82 21.54
CA SER A 426 15.68 27.02 21.59
C SER A 426 17.00 26.72 22.28
N ALA A 427 16.97 26.03 23.43
CA ALA A 427 18.17 25.62 24.15
C ALA A 427 19.06 24.68 23.31
N GLN A 428 18.46 23.75 22.56
CA GLN A 428 19.22 22.81 21.72
C GLN A 428 19.80 23.50 20.46
N ILE A 429 19.07 24.43 19.85
CA ILE A 429 19.58 25.23 18.74
C ILE A 429 20.78 26.05 19.17
N ALA A 430 20.79 26.60 20.38
CA ALA A 430 21.94 27.32 20.94
C ALA A 430 23.21 26.46 21.05
N THR A 431 23.06 25.13 21.13
CA THR A 431 24.19 24.17 21.07
C THR A 431 24.60 23.77 19.66
N GLY A 432 23.96 24.34 18.62
CA GLY A 432 24.27 24.07 17.21
C GLY A 432 23.44 22.94 16.60
N ALA A 433 22.39 22.47 17.27
CA ALA A 433 21.46 21.48 16.72
C ALA A 433 20.60 22.07 15.60
N LYS A 434 20.31 21.28 14.56
CA LYS A 434 19.31 21.62 13.53
C LYS A 434 18.04 20.82 13.75
N VAL A 435 16.89 21.44 13.42
CA VAL A 435 15.55 20.92 13.73
C VAL A 435 14.72 20.82 12.47
N PHE A 436 14.13 19.67 12.23
CA PHE A 436 13.02 19.51 11.31
C PHE A 436 11.69 19.65 12.05
N TRP A 437 10.81 20.48 11.52
CA TRP A 437 9.43 20.62 11.99
C TRP A 437 8.47 20.27 10.86
N VAL A 438 7.78 19.12 10.99
CA VAL A 438 6.91 18.58 9.93
C VAL A 438 5.46 18.85 10.28
N CYS A 439 4.74 19.49 9.35
CA CYS A 439 3.29 19.71 9.43
C CYS A 439 2.55 18.67 8.54
N PRO A 440 1.37 18.17 8.96
CA PRO A 440 0.60 17.22 8.17
C PRO A 440 0.05 17.84 6.89
N LEU A 441 -0.26 16.98 5.92
CA LEU A 441 -1.14 17.31 4.81
C LEU A 441 -2.58 17.34 5.34
N VAL A 442 -3.32 18.43 5.10
CA VAL A 442 -4.75 18.54 5.43
C VAL A 442 -5.54 18.16 4.17
N GLU A 443 -6.42 17.17 4.25
CA GLU A 443 -7.12 16.59 3.09
C GLU A 443 -8.26 17.46 2.52
N ASP A 444 -8.70 18.53 3.23
CA ASP A 444 -9.90 19.29 2.87
C ASP A 444 -9.77 20.24 1.67
N SER A 445 -8.55 20.52 1.17
CA SER A 445 -8.29 21.23 -0.09
C SER A 445 -6.83 21.08 -0.53
N GLU A 446 -6.56 21.21 -1.83
CA GLU A 446 -5.18 21.16 -2.38
C GLU A 446 -4.26 22.25 -1.80
N ASP A 447 -4.81 23.36 -1.32
CA ASP A 447 -4.09 24.51 -0.77
C ASP A 447 -3.88 24.44 0.75
N ALA A 448 -4.67 23.63 1.47
CA ALA A 448 -4.66 23.55 2.93
C ALA A 448 -3.32 23.12 3.56
N PRO A 449 -2.53 22.20 2.97
CA PRO A 449 -1.26 21.77 3.54
C PRO A 449 -0.18 22.87 3.54
N ALA A 450 -0.11 23.64 2.46
CA ALA A 450 0.83 24.75 2.34
C ALA A 450 0.47 25.88 3.32
N ALA A 451 -0.83 26.18 3.47
CA ALA A 451 -1.33 27.16 4.41
C ALA A 451 -1.01 26.80 5.87
N ALA A 452 -1.20 25.53 6.27
CA ALA A 452 -0.88 25.06 7.63
C ALA A 452 0.61 25.17 7.94
N ALA A 453 1.49 24.74 7.01
CA ALA A 453 2.93 24.85 7.18
C ALA A 453 3.39 26.31 7.19
N THR A 454 2.79 27.19 6.36
CA THR A 454 3.09 28.61 6.33
C THR A 454 2.67 29.31 7.62
N ALA A 455 1.46 29.01 8.13
CA ALA A 455 0.99 29.57 9.41
C ALA A 455 1.92 29.15 10.57
N ARG A 456 2.30 27.87 10.62
CA ARG A 456 3.25 27.38 11.63
C ARG A 456 4.63 28.01 11.48
N TYR A 457 5.11 28.22 10.26
CA TYR A 457 6.37 28.90 10.00
C TYR A 457 6.33 30.35 10.53
N GLU A 458 5.29 31.13 10.27
CA GLU A 458 5.17 32.51 10.75
C GLU A 458 5.11 32.56 12.31
N ASP A 459 4.45 31.61 12.96
CA ASP A 459 4.46 31.49 14.41
C ASP A 459 5.86 31.19 14.96
N LEU A 460 6.55 30.21 14.36
CA LEU A 460 7.88 29.79 14.81
C LEU A 460 8.97 30.82 14.47
N LYS A 461 8.82 31.59 13.40
CA LYS A 461 9.77 32.64 12.99
C LYS A 461 9.93 33.73 14.06
N ARG A 462 8.91 33.95 14.91
CA ARG A 462 9.00 34.87 16.06
C ARG A 462 10.03 34.43 17.08
N PHE A 463 10.25 33.12 17.22
CA PHE A 463 11.23 32.52 18.15
C PHE A 463 12.52 32.16 17.45
N PHE A 464 12.46 31.83 16.16
CA PHE A 464 13.58 31.37 15.32
C PHE A 464 13.64 32.21 14.04
N PRO A 465 14.24 33.42 14.06
CA PRO A 465 14.23 34.33 12.91
C PRO A 465 14.87 33.77 11.65
N THR A 466 15.82 32.82 11.81
CA THR A 466 16.51 32.14 10.69
C THR A 466 15.83 30.86 10.23
N ALA A 467 14.57 30.61 10.64
CA ALA A 467 13.81 29.45 10.19
C ALA A 467 13.60 29.49 8.67
N GLY A 468 13.58 28.31 8.04
CA GLY A 468 13.21 28.10 6.64
C GLY A 468 11.85 27.43 6.51
N LEU A 469 11.22 27.60 5.33
CA LEU A 469 9.95 26.93 4.97
C LEU A 469 10.11 26.18 3.66
N VAL A 470 9.57 24.94 3.61
CA VAL A 470 9.52 24.11 2.41
C VAL A 470 8.20 23.35 2.33
N HIS A 471 7.46 23.52 1.23
CA HIS A 471 6.24 22.76 0.94
C HIS A 471 6.09 22.44 -0.56
N GLY A 472 5.17 21.55 -0.90
CA GLY A 472 5.02 21.00 -2.25
C GLY A 472 4.72 22.04 -3.34
N GLN A 473 4.01 23.12 -3.02
CA GLN A 473 3.61 24.17 -3.97
C GLN A 473 4.72 25.20 -4.26
N MET A 474 5.85 25.16 -3.53
CA MET A 474 6.97 26.06 -3.81
C MET A 474 7.64 25.74 -5.15
N ASP A 475 8.15 26.78 -5.82
CA ASP A 475 9.01 26.58 -6.99
C ASP A 475 10.20 25.66 -6.66
N LYS A 476 10.50 24.75 -7.59
CA LYS A 476 11.55 23.75 -7.40
C LYS A 476 12.91 24.37 -7.07
N LYS A 477 13.26 25.51 -7.71
CA LYS A 477 14.56 26.17 -7.47
C LYS A 477 14.62 26.76 -6.06
N GLN A 478 13.55 27.40 -5.61
CA GLN A 478 13.45 27.98 -4.29
C GLN A 478 13.50 26.90 -3.19
N ARG A 479 12.78 25.80 -3.40
CA ARG A 479 12.80 24.66 -2.50
C ARG A 479 14.19 24.04 -2.38
N ASP A 480 14.84 23.78 -3.54
CA ASP A 480 16.19 23.20 -3.57
C ASP A 480 17.22 24.15 -2.90
N ALA A 481 17.10 25.45 -3.10
CA ALA A 481 17.96 26.44 -2.46
C ALA A 481 17.78 26.49 -0.93
N THR A 482 16.52 26.46 -0.45
CA THR A 482 16.23 26.45 1.00
C THR A 482 16.76 25.18 1.65
N MET A 483 16.57 24.03 1.00
CA MET A 483 17.09 22.75 1.49
C MET A 483 18.61 22.72 1.51
N ALA A 484 19.27 23.25 0.48
CA ALA A 484 20.73 23.36 0.43
C ALA A 484 21.26 24.26 1.55
N LYS A 485 20.60 25.41 1.78
CA LYS A 485 20.94 26.32 2.89
C LYS A 485 20.78 25.64 4.25
N PHE A 486 19.72 24.84 4.45
CA PHE A 486 19.53 24.09 5.69
C PHE A 486 20.57 22.98 5.87
N ALA A 487 21.00 22.34 4.78
CA ALA A 487 22.01 21.29 4.82
C ALA A 487 23.44 21.82 5.06
N ASP A 488 23.71 23.08 4.73
CA ASP A 488 25.02 23.70 4.90
C ASP A 488 25.32 23.92 6.40
N ASP A 489 26.41 23.32 6.88
CA ASP A 489 26.85 23.42 8.28
C ASP A 489 27.26 24.84 8.70
N ASN A 490 27.63 25.68 7.75
CA ASN A 490 28.01 27.08 7.99
C ASN A 490 26.78 28.04 7.93
N SER A 491 25.61 27.53 7.58
CA SER A 491 24.39 28.33 7.51
C SER A 491 23.85 28.62 8.91
N ASP A 492 23.30 29.83 9.07
CA ASP A 492 22.55 30.29 10.25
C ASP A 492 21.19 29.63 10.41
N MET A 493 20.70 28.93 9.37
CA MET A 493 19.39 28.26 9.38
C MET A 493 19.43 27.02 10.28
N SER A 494 18.77 27.11 11.44
CA SER A 494 18.73 26.06 12.45
C SER A 494 17.43 25.28 12.51
N LEU A 495 16.33 25.83 11.95
CA LEU A 495 15.01 25.20 11.94
C LEU A 495 14.41 25.23 10.54
N LEU A 496 13.88 24.08 10.11
CA LEU A 496 13.19 23.95 8.84
C LEU A 496 11.76 23.45 9.07
N VAL A 497 10.78 24.29 8.76
CA VAL A 497 9.37 23.91 8.73
C VAL A 497 9.05 23.33 7.35
N ALA A 498 8.39 22.17 7.32
CA ALA A 498 8.07 21.53 6.06
C ALA A 498 6.80 20.68 6.14
N THR A 499 6.23 20.40 4.98
CA THR A 499 5.25 19.31 4.80
C THR A 499 5.97 17.97 4.59
N THR A 500 5.25 16.89 4.27
CA THR A 500 5.79 15.54 3.98
C THR A 500 6.84 15.50 2.86
N VAL A 501 7.05 16.59 2.13
CA VAL A 501 8.09 16.70 1.08
C VAL A 501 9.49 16.33 1.59
N ILE A 502 9.73 16.39 2.93
CA ILE A 502 11.02 15.97 3.54
C ILE A 502 11.20 14.43 3.54
N GLU A 503 10.17 13.64 3.32
CA GLU A 503 10.32 12.18 3.15
C GLU A 503 11.35 11.86 2.05
N VAL A 504 11.60 12.79 1.14
CA VAL A 504 12.53 12.65 0.04
C VAL A 504 13.88 13.29 0.36
N GLY A 505 14.73 12.52 0.99
CA GLY A 505 16.12 12.30 0.67
C GLY A 505 17.22 13.30 0.99
N ILE A 506 17.11 14.36 1.80
CA ILE A 506 18.30 15.16 2.13
C ILE A 506 18.92 14.71 3.46
N ASP A 507 20.23 14.45 3.41
CA ASP A 507 21.03 14.06 4.57
C ASP A 507 21.57 15.32 5.24
N VAL A 508 21.15 15.58 6.49
CA VAL A 508 21.63 16.70 7.30
C VAL A 508 22.17 16.14 8.62
N PRO A 509 23.49 15.86 8.72
CA PRO A 509 24.07 15.18 9.88
C PRO A 509 23.85 15.91 11.21
N ARG A 510 23.79 17.25 11.20
CA ARG A 510 23.51 18.09 12.37
C ARG A 510 22.04 18.21 12.74
N ALA A 511 21.12 17.64 11.96
CA ALA A 511 19.72 17.58 12.32
C ALA A 511 19.50 16.47 13.35
N THR A 512 19.36 16.87 14.60
CA THR A 512 19.24 15.97 15.75
C THR A 512 17.84 15.97 16.35
N ILE A 513 16.94 16.86 15.91
CA ILE A 513 15.59 16.95 16.41
C ILE A 513 14.60 16.89 15.24
N MET A 514 13.64 15.97 15.36
CA MET A 514 12.47 15.86 14.49
C MET A 514 11.21 16.16 15.31
N VAL A 515 10.45 17.15 14.90
CA VAL A 515 9.10 17.41 15.44
C VAL A 515 8.08 17.08 14.37
N ILE A 516 7.10 16.25 14.70
CA ILE A 516 6.00 15.90 13.79
C ILE A 516 4.70 16.37 14.42
N GLU A 517 4.08 17.35 13.80
CA GLU A 517 2.83 17.95 14.29
C GLU A 517 1.61 17.16 13.82
N ASN A 518 0.60 17.01 14.70
CA ASN A 518 -0.57 16.15 14.48
C ASN A 518 -0.16 14.74 14.00
N ALA A 519 0.77 14.14 14.71
CA ALA A 519 1.40 12.87 14.35
C ALA A 519 0.39 11.73 14.20
N GLU A 520 -0.77 11.81 14.87
CA GLU A 520 -1.88 10.87 14.76
C GLU A 520 -2.49 10.77 13.35
N ARG A 521 -2.25 11.77 12.49
CA ARG A 521 -2.73 11.78 11.09
C ARG A 521 -1.82 11.05 10.12
N PHE A 522 -0.62 10.68 10.55
CA PHE A 522 0.35 9.97 9.72
C PHE A 522 0.23 8.45 9.89
N GLY A 523 0.49 7.71 8.82
CA GLY A 523 0.71 6.28 8.90
C GLY A 523 2.04 5.94 9.59
N LEU A 524 2.13 4.77 10.22
CA LEU A 524 3.33 4.32 10.95
C LEU A 524 4.59 4.31 10.07
N ALA A 525 4.47 3.87 8.81
CA ALA A 525 5.58 3.87 7.86
C ALA A 525 6.12 5.28 7.59
N ALA A 526 5.24 6.27 7.38
CA ALA A 526 5.63 7.67 7.16
C ALA A 526 6.32 8.27 8.39
N LEU A 527 5.74 8.05 9.58
CA LEU A 527 6.34 8.48 10.85
C LEU A 527 7.73 7.88 11.06
N HIS A 528 7.90 6.59 10.75
CA HIS A 528 9.19 5.92 10.85
C HIS A 528 10.22 6.48 9.86
N GLN A 529 9.81 6.75 8.62
CA GLN A 529 10.69 7.37 7.61
C GLN A 529 11.12 8.79 8.02
N LEU A 530 10.18 9.61 8.53
CA LEU A 530 10.48 10.95 9.06
C LEU A 530 11.42 10.86 10.25
N ARG A 531 11.17 9.97 11.22
CA ARG A 531 12.08 9.74 12.35
C ARG A 531 13.49 9.40 11.87
N GLY A 532 13.63 8.58 10.85
CA GLY A 532 14.91 8.18 10.27
C GLY A 532 15.69 9.31 9.57
N ARG A 533 15.11 10.51 9.41
CA ARG A 533 15.81 11.68 8.87
C ARG A 533 16.75 12.34 9.87
N VAL A 534 16.61 12.07 11.15
CA VAL A 534 17.55 12.47 12.21
C VAL A 534 18.35 11.27 12.72
N GLY A 535 19.33 11.48 13.60
CA GLY A 535 20.14 10.40 14.17
C GLY A 535 21.14 9.79 13.20
N ARG A 536 21.67 10.57 12.27
CA ARG A 536 22.68 10.11 11.30
C ARG A 536 24.12 10.38 11.74
N GLY A 537 24.30 11.15 12.81
CA GLY A 537 25.58 11.42 13.46
C GLY A 537 25.76 10.63 14.76
N ASN A 538 26.84 10.94 15.47
CA ASN A 538 27.18 10.34 16.78
C ASN A 538 26.52 11.07 17.96
N THR A 539 25.62 12.05 17.69
CA THR A 539 24.95 12.86 18.70
C THR A 539 23.57 12.28 18.98
N GLN A 540 23.17 12.30 20.27
CA GLN A 540 21.83 11.87 20.65
C GLN A 540 20.75 12.66 19.90
N SER A 541 19.83 11.96 19.26
CA SER A 541 18.75 12.56 18.50
C SER A 541 17.38 12.26 19.12
N TYR A 542 16.43 13.16 18.85
CA TYR A 542 15.10 13.14 19.44
C TYR A 542 14.04 13.23 18.34
N CYS A 543 12.97 12.48 18.51
CA CYS A 543 11.76 12.59 17.71
C CYS A 543 10.57 12.92 18.63
N VAL A 544 9.92 14.05 18.40
CA VAL A 544 8.78 14.49 19.19
C VAL A 544 7.51 14.42 18.35
N LEU A 545 6.58 13.56 18.78
CA LEU A 545 5.29 13.36 18.14
C LEU A 545 4.27 14.25 18.85
N LEU A 546 3.94 15.40 18.24
CA LEU A 546 2.88 16.28 18.74
C LEU A 546 1.53 15.72 18.30
N PHE A 547 0.61 15.52 19.23
CA PHE A 547 -0.72 15.00 18.95
C PHE A 547 -1.83 15.91 19.45
N GLY A 548 -2.95 15.95 18.71
CA GLY A 548 -4.18 16.64 19.05
C GLY A 548 -5.24 15.70 19.62
N LYS A 549 -6.50 15.93 19.27
CA LYS A 549 -7.57 14.96 19.56
C LYS A 549 -7.38 13.73 18.68
N THR A 550 -7.27 12.56 19.28
CA THR A 550 -7.03 11.32 18.54
C THR A 550 -7.91 10.19 19.06
N THR A 551 -8.09 9.17 18.22
CA THR A 551 -8.75 7.91 18.58
C THR A 551 -7.78 7.00 19.34
N GLU A 552 -8.31 5.94 19.97
CA GLU A 552 -7.50 4.91 20.60
C GLU A 552 -6.50 4.28 19.64
N HIS A 553 -6.92 3.97 18.40
CA HIS A 553 -6.03 3.47 17.35
C HIS A 553 -4.92 4.46 16.96
N GLY A 554 -5.24 5.77 16.91
CA GLY A 554 -4.23 6.79 16.68
C GLY A 554 -3.18 6.82 17.79
N MET A 555 -3.61 6.71 19.06
CA MET A 555 -2.71 6.66 20.22
C MET A 555 -1.82 5.41 20.19
N GLN A 556 -2.38 4.23 19.90
CA GLN A 556 -1.64 2.99 19.78
C GLN A 556 -0.52 3.08 18.73
N ARG A 557 -0.78 3.72 17.55
CA ARG A 557 0.26 3.97 16.55
C ARG A 557 1.42 4.80 17.09
N LEU A 558 1.14 5.85 17.84
CA LEU A 558 2.18 6.68 18.44
C LEU A 558 2.97 5.90 19.50
N ASP A 559 2.31 5.03 20.27
CA ASP A 559 2.96 4.19 21.29
C ASP A 559 3.94 3.20 20.67
N VAL A 560 3.61 2.58 19.56
CA VAL A 560 4.53 1.70 18.82
C VAL A 560 5.84 2.42 18.50
N LEU A 561 5.78 3.65 17.98
CA LEU A 561 6.97 4.43 17.66
C LEU A 561 7.78 4.86 18.88
N CYS A 562 7.13 5.04 20.04
CA CYS A 562 7.81 5.37 21.29
C CYS A 562 8.52 4.15 21.91
N THR A 563 8.00 2.93 21.66
CA THR A 563 8.49 1.69 22.30
C THR A 563 9.60 0.99 21.51
N THR A 564 9.60 1.13 20.16
CA THR A 564 10.61 0.48 19.34
C THR A 564 11.19 1.39 18.27
N ASP A 565 12.46 1.19 17.95
CA ASP A 565 13.17 1.82 16.83
C ASP A 565 13.49 0.81 15.71
N ASP A 566 13.01 -0.45 15.83
CA ASP A 566 13.12 -1.47 14.80
C ASP A 566 12.06 -1.26 13.72
N GLY A 567 12.51 -0.89 12.52
CA GLY A 567 11.64 -0.64 11.38
C GLY A 567 10.84 -1.87 10.93
N PHE A 568 11.37 -3.09 11.09
CA PHE A 568 10.64 -4.32 10.73
C PHE A 568 9.49 -4.59 11.70
N ALA A 569 9.73 -4.40 13.02
CA ALA A 569 8.68 -4.51 14.02
C ALA A 569 7.59 -3.45 13.81
N ILE A 570 7.96 -2.21 13.46
CA ILE A 570 7.01 -1.13 13.14
C ILE A 570 6.17 -1.48 11.91
N ALA A 571 6.80 -2.00 10.85
CA ALA A 571 6.09 -2.39 9.63
C ALA A 571 5.11 -3.55 9.88
N GLU A 572 5.46 -4.50 10.76
CA GLU A 572 4.59 -5.59 11.15
C GLU A 572 3.38 -5.08 11.94
N GLN A 573 3.58 -4.14 12.86
CA GLN A 573 2.50 -3.48 13.60
C GLN A 573 1.61 -2.63 12.69
N ASP A 574 2.19 -1.90 11.72
CA ASP A 574 1.43 -1.12 10.73
C ASP A 574 0.49 -2.03 9.91
N LEU A 575 1.00 -3.20 9.48
CA LEU A 575 0.20 -4.19 8.77
C LEU A 575 -0.95 -4.74 9.63
N MET A 576 -0.72 -4.98 10.91
CA MET A 576 -1.76 -5.46 11.83
C MET A 576 -2.82 -4.40 12.15
N MET A 577 -2.43 -3.12 12.21
CA MET A 577 -3.33 -2.02 12.57
C MET A 577 -4.17 -1.52 11.39
N ARG A 578 -3.74 -1.70 10.14
CA ARG A 578 -4.51 -1.28 8.96
C ARG A 578 -5.68 -2.22 8.76
N GLY A 579 -6.90 -1.70 8.79
CA GLY A 579 -8.12 -2.43 8.44
C GLY A 579 -8.16 -2.80 6.96
N THR A 580 -8.96 -3.82 6.59
CA THR A 580 -9.19 -4.23 5.19
C THR A 580 -9.73 -3.08 4.32
N GLY A 581 -10.44 -2.10 4.90
CA GLY A 581 -11.00 -0.94 4.19
C GLY A 581 -9.97 0.13 3.82
N GLU A 582 -8.91 0.33 4.63
CA GLU A 582 -7.87 1.33 4.34
C GLU A 582 -6.85 0.87 3.28
N LEU A 583 -6.73 -0.45 3.07
CA LEU A 583 -5.88 -1.01 2.01
C LEU A 583 -6.45 -0.76 0.60
N VAL A 584 -7.77 -0.60 0.47
CA VAL A 584 -8.46 -0.35 -0.80
C VAL A 584 -8.37 1.12 -1.24
N GLY A 585 -8.22 2.07 -0.30
CA GLY A 585 -8.22 3.52 -0.56
C GLY A 585 -6.91 4.09 -1.12
N THR A 586 -5.76 3.48 -0.84
CA THR A 586 -4.47 3.94 -1.35
C THR A 586 -4.03 3.05 -2.52
N ARG A 587 -4.26 3.50 -3.75
CA ARG A 587 -3.62 2.98 -4.97
C ARG A 587 -2.10 3.22 -4.92
N GLN A 588 -1.40 2.66 -3.93
CA GLN A 588 0.04 2.50 -4.05
C GLN A 588 0.28 1.34 -5.01
N SER A 589 0.85 1.65 -6.15
CA SER A 589 1.23 0.69 -7.17
C SER A 589 2.03 -0.47 -6.55
N GLY A 590 1.44 -1.67 -6.51
CA GLY A 590 2.12 -2.88 -6.03
C GLY A 590 1.37 -3.72 -5.00
N TRP A 591 0.25 -3.27 -4.45
CA TRP A 591 -0.57 -4.08 -3.54
C TRP A 591 -1.50 -5.01 -4.35
N ILE A 592 -1.43 -6.29 -4.06
CA ILE A 592 -2.29 -7.30 -4.66
C ILE A 592 -3.58 -7.36 -3.83
N ASN A 593 -4.71 -7.01 -4.43
CA ASN A 593 -6.01 -7.25 -3.84
C ASN A 593 -6.35 -8.73 -3.98
N TYR A 594 -6.52 -9.42 -2.86
CA TYR A 594 -7.07 -10.75 -2.81
C TYR A 594 -8.58 -10.67 -2.64
N HIS A 595 -9.30 -11.63 -3.22
CA HIS A 595 -10.76 -11.75 -3.07
C HIS A 595 -11.13 -12.43 -1.76
N PHE A 596 -10.36 -13.45 -1.35
CA PHE A 596 -10.63 -14.30 -0.20
C PHE A 596 -9.53 -14.23 0.85
N ALA A 597 -8.28 -14.09 0.44
CA ALA A 597 -7.17 -14.09 1.37
C ALA A 597 -7.05 -12.78 2.16
N ASP A 598 -6.99 -12.89 3.47
CA ASP A 598 -6.69 -11.80 4.40
C ASP A 598 -5.30 -11.99 5.00
N TRP A 599 -4.50 -10.92 5.01
CA TRP A 599 -3.11 -10.94 5.48
C TRP A 599 -2.95 -11.24 6.97
N ARG A 600 -3.97 -10.95 7.78
CA ARG A 600 -3.96 -11.13 9.23
C ARG A 600 -4.38 -12.53 9.62
N GLU A 601 -5.49 -12.97 9.06
CA GLU A 601 -6.11 -14.23 9.39
C GLU A 601 -5.42 -15.43 8.74
N HIS A 602 -4.86 -15.25 7.51
CA HIS A 602 -4.36 -16.32 6.67
C HIS A 602 -2.82 -16.39 6.59
N ARG A 603 -2.08 -15.86 7.58
CA ARG A 603 -0.59 -15.84 7.59
C ARG A 603 0.05 -17.18 7.25
N ASP A 604 -0.44 -18.26 7.84
CA ASP A 604 0.12 -19.58 7.62
C ASP A 604 -0.17 -20.10 6.22
N LEU A 605 -1.33 -19.74 5.64
CA LEU A 605 -1.67 -20.13 4.27
C LEU A 605 -0.72 -19.52 3.25
N PHE A 606 -0.22 -18.29 3.45
CA PHE A 606 0.79 -17.69 2.58
C PHE A 606 2.06 -18.55 2.52
N ARG A 607 2.52 -19.02 3.66
CA ARG A 607 3.71 -19.88 3.73
C ARG A 607 3.45 -21.25 3.11
N MET A 608 2.29 -21.85 3.39
CA MET A 608 1.88 -23.14 2.83
C MET A 608 1.78 -23.07 1.32
N ALA A 609 1.11 -22.06 0.76
CA ALA A 609 0.98 -21.87 -0.68
C ALA A 609 2.33 -21.64 -1.37
N ALA A 610 3.23 -20.85 -0.75
CA ALA A 610 4.57 -20.62 -1.29
C ALA A 610 5.43 -21.90 -1.34
N ASN A 611 5.32 -22.76 -0.32
CA ASN A 611 6.02 -24.06 -0.31
C ASN A 611 5.41 -25.00 -1.36
N ALA A 612 4.09 -25.14 -1.41
CA ALA A 612 3.40 -25.97 -2.38
C ALA A 612 3.72 -25.55 -3.84
N ALA A 613 3.72 -24.25 -4.13
CA ALA A 613 4.05 -23.75 -5.46
C ALA A 613 5.50 -24.03 -5.89
N ARG A 614 6.45 -24.11 -4.95
CA ARG A 614 7.84 -24.51 -5.26
C ARG A 614 7.95 -25.96 -5.68
N ASP A 615 7.20 -26.84 -5.04
CA ASP A 615 7.25 -28.29 -5.29
C ASP A 615 6.41 -28.67 -6.52
N GLN A 616 5.28 -28.02 -6.75
CA GLN A 616 4.27 -28.35 -7.76
C GLN A 616 4.36 -27.52 -9.05
N ALA A 617 5.05 -26.40 -9.10
CA ALA A 617 5.04 -25.40 -10.19
C ALA A 617 5.42 -25.93 -11.58
N THR A 618 5.76 -27.22 -11.71
CA THR A 618 6.26 -27.80 -12.96
C THR A 618 5.29 -28.73 -13.67
N THR A 619 4.31 -29.32 -12.99
CA THR A 619 3.52 -30.43 -13.52
C THR A 619 2.02 -30.34 -13.29
N ASP A 620 1.53 -29.42 -12.46
CA ASP A 620 0.13 -29.41 -12.05
C ASP A 620 -0.72 -28.49 -12.96
N THR A 621 -1.57 -29.12 -13.80
CA THR A 621 -2.57 -28.42 -14.62
C THR A 621 -3.51 -27.60 -13.75
N TRP A 622 -3.91 -28.12 -12.58
CA TRP A 622 -4.80 -27.46 -11.63
C TRP A 622 -4.26 -26.10 -11.13
N ALA A 623 -2.98 -26.03 -10.79
CA ALA A 623 -2.38 -24.76 -10.36
C ALA A 623 -2.41 -23.68 -11.48
N ARG A 624 -2.31 -24.09 -12.75
CA ARG A 624 -2.45 -23.19 -13.91
C ARG A 624 -3.90 -22.77 -14.12
N ASP A 625 -4.85 -23.67 -13.92
CA ASP A 625 -6.28 -23.34 -14.01
C ASP A 625 -6.68 -22.33 -12.94
N LEU A 626 -6.17 -22.48 -11.71
CA LEU A 626 -6.34 -21.49 -10.63
C LEU A 626 -5.76 -20.12 -11.01
N MET A 627 -4.60 -20.07 -11.66
CA MET A 627 -4.02 -18.80 -12.14
C MET A 627 -4.95 -18.09 -13.14
N PHE A 628 -5.59 -18.83 -14.01
CA PHE A 628 -6.58 -18.29 -14.95
C PHE A 628 -7.82 -17.79 -14.22
N ILE A 629 -8.35 -18.57 -13.26
CA ILE A 629 -9.52 -18.23 -12.46
C ILE A 629 -9.31 -16.92 -11.70
N PHE A 630 -8.16 -16.75 -11.05
CA PHE A 630 -7.84 -15.57 -10.24
C PHE A 630 -7.14 -14.44 -11.02
N ASP A 631 -7.13 -14.50 -12.37
CA ASP A 631 -6.50 -13.50 -13.26
C ASP A 631 -5.03 -13.19 -12.91
N ARG A 632 -4.29 -14.24 -12.52
CA ARG A 632 -2.85 -14.14 -12.18
C ARG A 632 -1.93 -14.42 -13.38
N GLY A 633 -2.49 -14.71 -14.53
CA GLY A 633 -1.74 -15.00 -15.76
C GLY A 633 -0.97 -13.81 -16.31
N ALA A 634 -1.47 -12.58 -16.14
CA ALA A 634 -0.81 -11.35 -16.57
C ALA A 634 0.53 -11.09 -15.86
N GLN A 635 0.74 -11.67 -14.68
CA GLN A 635 1.99 -11.54 -13.91
C GLN A 635 3.14 -12.41 -14.46
N ILE A 636 2.85 -13.34 -15.38
CA ILE A 636 3.85 -14.20 -16.01
C ILE A 636 4.48 -13.54 -17.24
N SER A 637 3.75 -12.65 -17.89
CA SER A 637 4.18 -11.97 -19.12
C SER A 637 4.87 -10.63 -18.88
N ALA A 638 4.98 -10.19 -17.64
CA ALA A 638 5.74 -9.03 -17.19
C ALA A 638 7.02 -9.47 -16.48
#